data_7407975e294ac94f9090f5827a63d08c
#
_entry.id   7407975e294ac94f9090f5827a63d08c
#
_cell.length_a   1.000
_cell.length_b   1.000
_cell.length_c   1.000
_cell.angle_alpha   90.00
_cell.angle_beta   90.00
_cell.angle_gamma   90.00
#
_symmetry.space_group_name_H-M   'P 1'
#
loop_
_entity.id
_entity.type
_entity.pdbx_description
1 polymer ?
#
loop_
_entity_poly.entity_id
_entity_poly.type
_entity_poly.pdbx_seq_one_letter_code
_entity_poly.pdbx_strand_id
1 'polypeptide(L)'
;MKIQHFYDTTTATLTYVVFDEITKDALIIDPVLDFDPSSCKIQDLSAQKVISFVAEQKLNVLFILETHVHADHLSASQLLKQHFSTAKVGISHRIKIVQEVFKNIFNLPDFLTDGSDFDFLFEDEKEFKAGAISILPIATPGHTPACTSFLIGNNLFTGDTLFMPDYGTGRCDFPKGSATDLYDSILRLYQLPDDINVFVGHDYRPNRELRFQTTIGESKANNIQLKSTTSKQDFVSFRELRDKGLDVPRLLLPSLQVNMAAGRLPKKESNGTSYLKMPLTILSNKH
;
A
#
# COMPACT_ATOMS: atom_id res chain seq x y z
N MET A 1 13.47 -8.27 -16.91
CA MET A 1 12.43 -8.03 -15.90
C MET A 1 11.16 -7.57 -16.58
N LYS A 2 10.00 -8.09 -16.16
CA LYS A 2 8.65 -7.73 -16.66
C LYS A 2 7.75 -7.35 -15.50
N ILE A 3 6.71 -6.58 -15.80
CA ILE A 3 5.73 -6.11 -14.83
C ILE A 3 4.34 -6.39 -15.41
N GLN A 4 3.49 -7.05 -14.62
CA GLN A 4 2.08 -7.22 -14.89
C GLN A 4 1.28 -6.51 -13.83
N HIS A 5 0.33 -5.67 -14.23
CA HIS A 5 -0.60 -5.00 -13.30
C HIS A 5 -1.96 -5.69 -13.30
N PHE A 6 -2.65 -5.59 -12.17
CA PHE A 6 -4.04 -5.99 -11.99
C PHE A 6 -4.78 -4.83 -11.33
N TYR A 7 -5.82 -4.35 -11.97
CA TYR A 7 -6.60 -3.23 -11.48
C TYR A 7 -7.90 -3.73 -10.83
N ASP A 8 -8.08 -3.38 -9.54
CA ASP A 8 -9.36 -3.54 -8.87
C ASP A 8 -10.22 -2.29 -9.06
N THR A 9 -11.38 -2.46 -9.69
CA THR A 9 -12.29 -1.35 -10.01
C THR A 9 -13.06 -0.84 -8.79
N THR A 10 -13.15 -1.62 -7.72
CA THR A 10 -13.91 -1.29 -6.51
C THR A 10 -13.16 -0.30 -5.63
N THR A 11 -11.85 -0.50 -5.50
CA THR A 11 -10.97 0.32 -4.66
C THR A 11 -10.01 1.19 -5.47
N ALA A 12 -10.05 1.06 -6.80
CA ALA A 12 -9.12 1.71 -7.75
C ALA A 12 -7.64 1.34 -7.51
N THR A 13 -7.38 0.20 -6.89
CA THR A 13 -6.05 -0.28 -6.50
C THR A 13 -5.36 -1.01 -7.63
N LEU A 14 -4.06 -0.86 -7.71
CA LEU A 14 -3.16 -1.55 -8.63
C LEU A 14 -2.26 -2.53 -7.88
N THR A 15 -2.50 -3.82 -8.07
CA THR A 15 -1.58 -4.88 -7.66
C THR A 15 -0.58 -5.14 -8.78
N TYR A 16 0.69 -5.35 -8.46
CA TYR A 16 1.73 -5.66 -9.43
C TYR A 16 2.36 -7.01 -9.20
N VAL A 17 2.64 -7.74 -10.29
CA VAL A 17 3.54 -8.90 -10.31
C VAL A 17 4.79 -8.49 -11.09
N VAL A 18 5.93 -8.46 -10.40
CA VAL A 18 7.23 -8.15 -11.00
C VAL A 18 8.03 -9.44 -11.09
N PHE A 19 8.56 -9.77 -12.27
CA PHE A 19 9.23 -11.05 -12.47
C PHE A 19 10.38 -10.99 -13.46
N ASP A 20 11.34 -11.90 -13.27
CA ASP A 20 12.40 -12.15 -14.23
C ASP A 20 11.97 -13.25 -15.23
N GLU A 21 12.10 -12.98 -16.53
CA GLU A 21 11.66 -13.90 -17.59
C GLU A 21 12.52 -15.17 -17.69
N ILE A 22 13.79 -15.08 -17.26
CA ILE A 22 14.76 -16.16 -17.39
C ILE A 22 14.67 -17.07 -16.16
N THR A 23 14.82 -16.52 -14.97
CA THR A 23 14.84 -17.30 -13.71
C THR A 23 13.45 -17.66 -13.23
N LYS A 24 12.41 -16.96 -13.70
CA LYS A 24 11.03 -17.05 -13.24
C LYS A 24 10.80 -16.60 -11.79
N ASP A 25 11.81 -16.03 -11.15
CA ASP A 25 11.65 -15.41 -9.84
C ASP A 25 10.67 -14.24 -9.92
N ALA A 26 9.82 -14.12 -8.93
CA ALA A 26 8.77 -13.10 -8.92
C ALA A 26 8.49 -12.57 -7.52
N LEU A 27 7.91 -11.38 -7.47
CA LEU A 27 7.30 -10.80 -6.29
C LEU A 27 5.95 -10.16 -6.65
N ILE A 28 5.10 -10.04 -5.63
CA ILE A 28 3.78 -9.40 -5.74
C ILE A 28 3.78 -8.17 -4.84
N ILE A 29 3.22 -7.06 -5.32
CA ILE A 29 3.13 -5.80 -4.56
C ILE A 29 1.66 -5.43 -4.41
N ASP A 30 1.22 -5.10 -3.16
CA ASP A 30 -0.09 -4.60 -2.75
C ASP A 30 -1.27 -5.44 -3.29
N PRO A 31 -1.37 -6.73 -2.92
CA PRO A 31 -2.43 -7.60 -3.40
C PRO A 31 -3.77 -7.33 -2.72
N VAL A 32 -4.84 -7.20 -3.53
CA VAL A 32 -6.20 -6.93 -3.05
C VAL A 32 -6.95 -8.21 -2.69
N LEU A 33 -7.61 -8.21 -1.53
CA LEU A 33 -8.63 -9.17 -1.12
C LEU A 33 -10.00 -8.47 -1.15
N ASP A 34 -10.90 -8.99 -1.98
CA ASP A 34 -12.21 -8.40 -2.20
C ASP A 34 -13.08 -8.50 -0.93
N PHE A 35 -13.61 -7.37 -0.47
CA PHE A 35 -14.45 -7.30 0.72
C PHE A 35 -15.67 -6.40 0.49
N ASP A 36 -16.86 -6.98 0.69
CA ASP A 36 -18.11 -6.21 0.74
C ASP A 36 -18.48 -5.88 2.19
N PRO A 37 -18.34 -4.62 2.63
CA PRO A 37 -18.65 -4.23 3.99
C PRO A 37 -20.15 -4.27 4.31
N SER A 38 -21.02 -4.24 3.30
CA SER A 38 -22.48 -4.28 3.51
C SER A 38 -22.95 -5.67 3.91
N SER A 39 -22.36 -6.71 3.33
CA SER A 39 -22.66 -8.11 3.63
C SER A 39 -21.61 -8.80 4.51
N CYS A 40 -20.51 -8.12 4.82
CA CYS A 40 -19.34 -8.67 5.50
C CYS A 40 -18.76 -9.93 4.80
N LYS A 41 -18.86 -9.98 3.47
CA LYS A 41 -18.36 -11.11 2.68
C LYS A 41 -16.98 -10.81 2.10
N ILE A 42 -16.12 -11.81 2.21
CA ILE A 42 -14.79 -11.82 1.59
C ILE A 42 -14.87 -12.72 0.37
N GLN A 43 -14.29 -12.26 -0.75
CA GLN A 43 -14.09 -13.01 -1.98
C GLN A 43 -12.63 -12.94 -2.38
N ASP A 44 -12.19 -13.83 -3.25
CA ASP A 44 -10.79 -13.91 -3.68
C ASP A 44 -10.62 -13.65 -5.19
N LEU A 45 -11.58 -12.98 -5.81
CA LEU A 45 -11.62 -12.76 -7.26
C LEU A 45 -10.38 -12.04 -7.78
N SER A 46 -9.93 -11.00 -7.08
CA SER A 46 -8.72 -10.25 -7.43
C SER A 46 -7.46 -11.08 -7.21
N ALA A 47 -7.38 -11.81 -6.10
CA ALA A 47 -6.27 -12.72 -5.82
C ALA A 47 -6.19 -13.88 -6.83
N GLN A 48 -7.33 -14.44 -7.27
CA GLN A 48 -7.38 -15.52 -8.26
C GLN A 48 -6.82 -15.09 -9.63
N LYS A 49 -7.00 -13.84 -10.04
CA LYS A 49 -6.36 -13.32 -11.27
C LYS A 49 -4.84 -13.36 -11.16
N VAL A 50 -4.29 -12.98 -10.01
CA VAL A 50 -2.84 -13.03 -9.73
C VAL A 50 -2.35 -14.47 -9.72
N ILE A 51 -3.06 -15.38 -9.01
CA ILE A 51 -2.71 -16.80 -8.91
C ILE A 51 -2.70 -17.44 -10.31
N SER A 52 -3.73 -17.19 -11.11
CA SER A 52 -3.85 -17.73 -12.47
C SER A 52 -2.72 -17.25 -13.36
N PHE A 53 -2.38 -15.97 -13.32
CA PHE A 53 -1.26 -15.40 -14.06
C PHE A 53 0.08 -16.02 -13.65
N VAL A 54 0.34 -16.13 -12.34
CA VAL A 54 1.56 -16.75 -11.81
C VAL A 54 1.70 -18.20 -12.29
N ALA A 55 0.60 -18.96 -12.26
CA ALA A 55 0.59 -20.34 -12.73
C ALA A 55 0.82 -20.44 -14.25
N GLU A 56 0.15 -19.60 -15.05
CA GLU A 56 0.31 -19.55 -16.51
C GLU A 56 1.74 -19.23 -16.92
N GLN A 57 2.36 -18.24 -16.26
CA GLN A 57 3.73 -17.82 -16.52
C GLN A 57 4.77 -18.72 -15.84
N LYS A 58 4.35 -19.71 -15.01
CA LYS A 58 5.20 -20.63 -14.24
C LYS A 58 6.19 -19.88 -13.35
N LEU A 59 5.73 -18.84 -12.65
CA LEU A 59 6.55 -18.00 -11.82
C LEU A 59 6.79 -18.62 -10.44
N ASN A 60 7.95 -18.34 -9.87
CA ASN A 60 8.32 -18.68 -8.51
C ASN A 60 8.21 -17.43 -7.62
N VAL A 61 7.10 -17.30 -6.92
CA VAL A 61 6.85 -16.14 -6.05
C VAL A 61 7.70 -16.27 -4.78
N LEU A 62 8.60 -15.32 -4.56
CA LEU A 62 9.52 -15.29 -3.41
C LEU A 62 9.10 -14.29 -2.34
N PHE A 63 8.43 -13.20 -2.75
CA PHE A 63 7.93 -12.18 -1.84
C PHE A 63 6.52 -11.71 -2.22
N ILE A 64 5.76 -11.35 -1.20
CA ILE A 64 4.52 -10.58 -1.28
C ILE A 64 4.78 -9.34 -0.42
N LEU A 65 4.86 -8.17 -1.05
CA LEU A 65 5.28 -6.92 -0.41
C LEU A 65 4.11 -5.96 -0.29
N GLU A 66 4.01 -5.32 0.86
CA GLU A 66 3.09 -4.22 1.11
C GLU A 66 3.87 -2.89 1.12
N THR A 67 3.44 -1.92 0.33
CA THR A 67 4.01 -0.57 0.38
C THR A 67 3.69 0.13 1.69
N HIS A 68 2.51 -0.16 2.25
CA HIS A 68 2.02 0.37 3.52
C HIS A 68 0.85 -0.47 4.07
N VAL A 69 0.29 -0.09 5.21
CA VAL A 69 -0.98 -0.66 5.70
C VAL A 69 -2.13 0.06 5.03
N HIS A 70 -2.76 -0.61 4.06
CA HIS A 70 -3.86 -0.06 3.27
C HIS A 70 -5.12 0.16 4.09
N ALA A 71 -5.78 1.29 3.88
CA ALA A 71 -7.02 1.67 4.55
C ALA A 71 -8.28 1.51 3.66
N ASP A 72 -8.08 1.27 2.38
CA ASP A 72 -9.11 1.26 1.33
C ASP A 72 -9.47 -0.14 0.83
N HIS A 73 -8.64 -1.15 1.10
CA HIS A 73 -8.91 -2.55 0.79
C HIS A 73 -8.27 -3.50 1.82
N LEU A 74 -8.77 -4.75 1.89
CA LEU A 74 -8.10 -5.82 2.62
C LEU A 74 -6.94 -6.36 1.77
N SER A 75 -5.83 -6.71 2.45
CA SER A 75 -4.69 -7.36 1.78
C SER A 75 -4.94 -8.86 1.58
N ALA A 76 -4.64 -9.36 0.38
CA ALA A 76 -4.66 -10.78 0.06
C ALA A 76 -3.36 -11.52 0.44
N SER A 77 -2.42 -10.88 1.14
CA SER A 77 -1.10 -11.45 1.40
C SER A 77 -1.13 -12.83 2.05
N GLN A 78 -1.99 -13.07 3.05
CA GLN A 78 -2.09 -14.38 3.67
C GLN A 78 -2.74 -15.45 2.78
N LEU A 79 -3.72 -15.06 1.97
CA LEU A 79 -4.34 -15.96 0.99
C LEU A 79 -3.31 -16.37 -0.07
N LEU A 80 -2.58 -15.42 -0.62
CA LEU A 80 -1.52 -15.68 -1.61
C LEU A 80 -0.37 -16.51 -1.00
N LYS A 81 0.01 -16.27 0.25
CA LYS A 81 1.02 -17.08 0.95
C LYS A 81 0.56 -18.54 1.13
N GLN A 82 -0.73 -18.82 1.28
CA GLN A 82 -1.22 -20.21 1.32
C GLN A 82 -1.03 -20.91 -0.03
N HIS A 83 -1.15 -20.19 -1.15
CA HIS A 83 -0.88 -20.71 -2.49
C HIS A 83 0.63 -20.78 -2.79
N PHE A 84 1.39 -19.77 -2.39
CA PHE A 84 2.83 -19.64 -2.60
C PHE A 84 3.57 -19.82 -1.28
N SER A 85 3.58 -21.04 -0.75
CA SER A 85 4.00 -21.36 0.63
C SER A 85 5.46 -20.96 0.96
N THR A 86 6.31 -20.81 -0.06
CA THR A 86 7.71 -20.36 0.08
C THR A 86 7.85 -18.83 0.08
N ALA A 87 6.80 -18.10 -0.32
CA ALA A 87 6.82 -16.65 -0.37
C ALA A 87 6.84 -16.05 1.04
N LYS A 88 7.60 -14.97 1.20
CA LYS A 88 7.64 -14.18 2.43
C LYS A 88 6.76 -12.96 2.30
N VAL A 89 5.88 -12.73 3.26
CA VAL A 89 5.12 -11.48 3.35
C VAL A 89 6.01 -10.42 4.02
N GLY A 90 6.25 -9.30 3.33
CA GLY A 90 7.14 -8.26 3.78
C GLY A 90 6.50 -6.88 3.84
N ILE A 91 6.89 -6.09 4.86
CA ILE A 91 6.52 -4.68 5.02
C ILE A 91 7.67 -3.92 5.68
N SER A 92 7.63 -2.59 5.67
CA SER A 92 8.58 -1.76 6.40
C SER A 92 8.63 -2.10 7.90
N HIS A 93 9.83 -2.13 8.50
CA HIS A 93 9.99 -2.26 9.95
C HIS A 93 9.22 -1.18 10.75
N ARG A 94 8.84 -0.07 10.10
CA ARG A 94 8.03 1.01 10.69
C ARG A 94 6.56 0.63 10.88
N ILE A 95 6.13 -0.55 10.44
CA ILE A 95 4.81 -1.14 10.74
C ILE A 95 4.49 -1.09 12.23
N LYS A 96 5.51 -1.23 13.10
CA LYS A 96 5.38 -1.19 14.55
C LYS A 96 4.70 0.09 15.04
N ILE A 97 4.94 1.22 14.38
CA ILE A 97 4.30 2.50 14.70
C ILE A 97 2.79 2.43 14.42
N VAL A 98 2.41 1.84 13.29
CA VAL A 98 1.00 1.67 12.90
C VAL A 98 0.31 0.69 13.84
N GLN A 99 0.94 -0.45 14.13
CA GLN A 99 0.43 -1.46 15.05
C GLN A 99 0.18 -0.89 16.44
N GLU A 100 1.10 -0.06 16.96
CA GLU A 100 0.95 0.58 18.30
C GLU A 100 -0.25 1.52 18.35
N VAL A 101 -0.46 2.32 17.29
CA VAL A 101 -1.62 3.24 17.21
C VAL A 101 -2.93 2.44 17.19
N PHE A 102 -3.04 1.47 16.29
CA PHE A 102 -4.32 0.78 16.04
C PHE A 102 -4.62 -0.32 17.06
N LYS A 103 -3.62 -0.91 17.71
CA LYS A 103 -3.81 -1.75 18.89
C LYS A 103 -4.70 -1.05 19.93
N ASN A 104 -4.43 0.22 20.21
CA ASN A 104 -5.16 1.01 21.18
C ASN A 104 -6.57 1.37 20.66
N ILE A 105 -6.68 1.81 19.41
CA ILE A 105 -7.97 2.18 18.80
C ILE A 105 -8.95 1.00 18.79
N PHE A 106 -8.48 -0.21 18.45
CA PHE A 106 -9.30 -1.41 18.40
C PHE A 106 -9.38 -2.16 19.73
N ASN A 107 -8.72 -1.68 20.78
CA ASN A 107 -8.65 -2.35 22.09
C ASN A 107 -8.28 -3.84 21.95
N LEU A 108 -7.07 -4.08 21.42
CA LEU A 108 -6.49 -5.41 21.18
C LEU A 108 -5.32 -5.66 22.15
N PRO A 109 -5.56 -5.93 23.45
CA PRO A 109 -4.50 -5.98 24.47
C PRO A 109 -3.41 -7.04 24.17
N ASP A 110 -3.80 -8.16 23.58
CA ASP A 110 -2.91 -9.28 23.27
C ASP A 110 -2.21 -9.17 21.90
N PHE A 111 -2.52 -8.11 21.11
CA PHE A 111 -1.88 -7.92 19.80
C PHE A 111 -0.44 -7.46 19.98
N LEU A 112 0.50 -8.14 19.33
CA LEU A 112 1.92 -7.77 19.35
C LEU A 112 2.17 -6.62 18.35
N THR A 113 2.95 -5.64 18.78
CA THR A 113 3.29 -4.45 17.96
C THR A 113 4.75 -4.47 17.50
N ASP A 114 5.30 -5.67 17.35
CA ASP A 114 6.70 -5.92 17.02
C ASP A 114 6.94 -6.27 15.54
N GLY A 115 5.85 -6.32 14.74
CA GLY A 115 5.90 -6.67 13.32
C GLY A 115 5.96 -8.16 13.04
N SER A 116 5.87 -9.04 14.07
CA SER A 116 6.00 -10.49 13.93
C SER A 116 4.89 -11.16 13.11
N ASP A 117 3.82 -10.45 12.77
CA ASP A 117 2.82 -10.92 11.81
C ASP A 117 3.35 -11.05 10.38
N PHE A 118 4.42 -10.33 10.05
CA PHE A 118 5.12 -10.35 8.76
C PHE A 118 6.36 -11.24 8.83
N ASP A 119 6.68 -11.91 7.73
CA ASP A 119 7.87 -12.80 7.67
C ASP A 119 9.17 -12.00 7.46
N PHE A 120 9.06 -10.78 6.92
CA PHE A 120 10.22 -9.96 6.60
C PHE A 120 9.92 -8.47 6.84
N LEU A 121 10.74 -7.84 7.66
CA LEU A 121 10.69 -6.40 7.91
C LEU A 121 11.89 -5.75 7.22
N PHE A 122 11.63 -5.02 6.14
CA PHE A 122 12.70 -4.30 5.43
C PHE A 122 12.95 -2.92 6.05
N GLU A 123 14.18 -2.45 5.84
CA GLU A 123 14.66 -1.16 6.34
C GLU A 123 14.93 -0.21 5.16
N ASP A 124 14.87 1.11 5.42
CA ASP A 124 15.17 2.15 4.44
C ASP A 124 16.57 1.98 3.85
N GLU A 125 16.68 2.10 2.53
CA GLU A 125 17.93 1.99 1.74
C GLU A 125 18.72 0.69 1.93
N LYS A 126 18.12 -0.33 2.55
CA LYS A 126 18.75 -1.62 2.72
C LYS A 126 18.25 -2.60 1.67
N GLU A 127 19.00 -2.69 0.59
CA GLU A 127 18.68 -3.58 -0.53
C GLU A 127 18.52 -5.04 -0.07
N PHE A 128 17.55 -5.73 -0.65
CA PHE A 128 17.37 -7.19 -0.50
C PHE A 128 17.01 -7.82 -1.85
N LYS A 129 17.04 -9.15 -1.93
CA LYS A 129 16.85 -9.89 -3.18
C LYS A 129 15.68 -10.87 -3.10
N ALA A 130 14.87 -10.88 -4.16
CA ALA A 130 13.92 -11.93 -4.49
C ALA A 130 14.51 -12.75 -5.65
N GLY A 131 15.36 -13.73 -5.33
CA GLY A 131 16.15 -14.47 -6.32
C GLY A 131 17.04 -13.54 -7.14
N ALA A 132 16.80 -13.46 -8.45
CA ALA A 132 17.53 -12.59 -9.36
C ALA A 132 17.11 -11.12 -9.28
N ILE A 133 15.98 -10.79 -8.65
CA ILE A 133 15.43 -9.44 -8.58
C ILE A 133 15.98 -8.72 -7.36
N SER A 134 16.64 -7.58 -7.56
CA SER A 134 17.11 -6.69 -6.49
C SER A 134 16.08 -5.62 -6.20
N ILE A 135 15.75 -5.42 -4.92
CA ILE A 135 14.73 -4.47 -4.44
C ILE A 135 15.40 -3.49 -3.47
N LEU A 136 15.35 -2.20 -3.79
CA LEU A 136 15.75 -1.14 -2.88
C LEU A 136 14.49 -0.48 -2.28
N PRO A 137 14.20 -0.71 -1.00
CA PRO A 137 13.12 0.00 -0.30
C PRO A 137 13.58 1.43 0.01
N ILE A 138 12.75 2.40 -0.33
CA ILE A 138 12.94 3.83 -0.03
C ILE A 138 11.79 4.25 0.89
N ALA A 139 12.08 4.56 2.14
CA ALA A 139 11.05 5.03 3.06
C ALA A 139 10.46 6.35 2.56
N THR A 140 9.14 6.39 2.41
CA THR A 140 8.39 7.54 1.92
C THR A 140 7.23 7.87 2.87
N PRO A 141 7.52 8.16 4.17
CA PRO A 141 6.48 8.51 5.13
C PRO A 141 5.71 9.75 4.69
N GLY A 142 4.46 9.84 5.13
CA GLY A 142 3.61 11.00 4.89
C GLY A 142 2.14 10.60 4.79
N HIS A 143 1.74 9.77 3.82
CA HIS A 143 0.41 9.16 3.80
C HIS A 143 0.21 8.30 5.05
N THR A 144 1.11 7.37 5.30
CA THR A 144 1.26 6.69 6.60
C THR A 144 2.71 6.81 7.10
N PRO A 145 2.99 6.59 8.39
CA PRO A 145 4.36 6.64 8.90
C PRO A 145 5.25 5.49 8.35
N ALA A 146 4.65 4.42 7.81
CA ALA A 146 5.33 3.23 7.34
C ALA A 146 5.38 3.09 5.81
N CYS A 147 4.90 4.10 5.06
CA CYS A 147 4.96 4.08 3.61
C CYS A 147 6.38 3.87 3.09
N THR A 148 6.48 3.05 2.06
CA THR A 148 7.74 2.73 1.38
C THR A 148 7.49 2.61 -0.12
N SER A 149 8.36 3.22 -0.90
CA SER A 149 8.43 3.00 -2.34
C SER A 149 9.51 1.97 -2.66
N PHE A 150 9.26 1.09 -3.63
CA PHE A 150 10.24 0.07 -4.05
C PHE A 150 10.88 0.45 -5.36
N LEU A 151 12.20 0.65 -5.38
CA LEU A 151 12.97 0.78 -6.61
C LEU A 151 13.51 -0.59 -7.04
N ILE A 152 13.09 -1.04 -8.23
CA ILE A 152 13.43 -2.34 -8.79
C ILE A 152 13.94 -2.13 -10.23
N GLY A 153 15.26 -2.17 -10.41
CA GLY A 153 15.89 -1.73 -11.67
C GLY A 153 15.53 -0.28 -11.97
N ASN A 154 14.97 0.00 -13.15
CA ASN A 154 14.52 1.34 -13.56
C ASN A 154 13.03 1.60 -13.28
N ASN A 155 12.44 0.92 -12.28
CA ASN A 155 10.99 0.99 -11.98
C ASN A 155 10.77 1.24 -10.50
N LEU A 156 9.99 2.28 -10.19
CA LEU A 156 9.65 2.73 -8.85
C LEU A 156 8.16 2.49 -8.59
N PHE A 157 7.84 1.68 -7.59
CA PHE A 157 6.47 1.42 -7.12
C PHE A 157 6.20 2.30 -5.91
N THR A 158 5.29 3.25 -6.01
CA THR A 158 5.16 4.36 -5.05
C THR A 158 4.07 4.18 -4.01
N GLY A 159 3.22 3.15 -4.14
CA GLY A 159 2.03 3.04 -3.30
C GLY A 159 1.25 4.35 -3.28
N ASP A 160 0.89 4.80 -2.08
CA ASP A 160 0.11 6.03 -1.88
C ASP A 160 0.97 7.28 -1.61
N THR A 161 2.23 7.24 -2.01
CA THR A 161 3.11 8.42 -1.91
C THR A 161 2.90 9.37 -3.08
N LEU A 162 3.00 8.85 -4.32
CA LEU A 162 2.94 9.62 -5.55
C LEU A 162 2.03 8.91 -6.54
N PHE A 163 1.05 9.63 -7.09
CA PHE A 163 0.09 9.15 -8.07
C PHE A 163 0.40 9.69 -9.48
N MET A 164 -0.48 9.37 -10.42
CA MET A 164 -0.41 9.97 -11.75
C MET A 164 -0.37 11.50 -11.65
N PRO A 165 0.39 12.20 -12.53
CA PRO A 165 0.55 13.65 -12.45
C PRO A 165 -0.77 14.43 -12.42
N ASP A 166 -1.81 13.93 -13.10
CA ASP A 166 -3.14 14.53 -13.14
C ASP A 166 -4.01 14.24 -11.89
N TYR A 167 -3.50 13.46 -10.95
CA TYR A 167 -4.18 13.19 -9.66
C TYR A 167 -3.38 13.73 -8.46
N GLY A 168 -2.06 13.59 -8.46
CA GLY A 168 -1.16 14.22 -7.50
C GLY A 168 -0.51 13.27 -6.49
N THR A 169 -0.92 13.33 -5.23
CA THR A 169 -0.28 12.62 -4.10
C THR A 169 -1.33 12.01 -3.18
N GLY A 170 -0.91 11.06 -2.32
CA GLY A 170 -1.75 10.51 -1.26
C GLY A 170 -2.19 11.56 -0.23
N ARG A 171 -3.27 11.26 0.48
CA ARG A 171 -3.74 12.03 1.64
C ARG A 171 -2.85 11.78 2.85
N CYS A 172 -2.84 12.72 3.82
CA CYS A 172 -1.96 12.65 4.99
C CYS A 172 -2.71 12.68 6.33
N ASP A 173 -4.03 12.55 6.34
CA ASP A 173 -4.87 12.55 7.54
C ASP A 173 -5.02 11.18 8.20
N PHE A 174 -4.25 10.19 7.77
CA PHE A 174 -4.05 8.94 8.49
C PHE A 174 -3.41 9.21 9.87
N PRO A 175 -3.77 8.47 10.93
CA PRO A 175 -3.12 8.63 12.24
C PRO A 175 -1.59 8.52 12.13
N LYS A 176 -0.89 9.58 12.54
CA LYS A 176 0.56 9.78 12.34
C LYS A 176 0.98 10.04 10.88
N GLY A 177 0.03 10.31 9.97
CA GLY A 177 0.35 10.89 8.67
C GLY A 177 0.84 12.33 8.78
N SER A 178 1.56 12.83 7.77
CA SER A 178 2.20 14.14 7.80
C SER A 178 2.41 14.70 6.39
N ALA A 179 1.79 15.83 6.10
CA ALA A 179 1.97 16.51 4.81
C ALA A 179 3.43 17.00 4.65
N THR A 180 4.08 17.36 5.77
CA THR A 180 5.49 17.74 5.79
C THR A 180 6.39 16.59 5.39
N ASP A 181 6.17 15.41 5.97
CA ASP A 181 6.95 14.21 5.64
C ASP A 181 6.68 13.75 4.21
N LEU A 182 5.43 13.86 3.74
CA LEU A 182 5.09 13.52 2.35
C LEU A 182 5.82 14.41 1.35
N TYR A 183 5.90 15.71 1.62
CA TYR A 183 6.68 16.64 0.81
C TYR A 183 8.14 16.19 0.72
N ASP A 184 8.78 15.97 1.86
CA ASP A 184 10.20 15.58 1.93
C ASP A 184 10.43 14.22 1.23
N SER A 185 9.51 13.27 1.41
CA SER A 185 9.52 11.97 0.76
C SER A 185 9.47 12.09 -0.77
N ILE A 186 8.55 12.88 -1.31
CA ILE A 186 8.42 13.05 -2.76
C ILE A 186 9.63 13.80 -3.32
N LEU A 187 10.15 14.83 -2.64
CA LEU A 187 11.36 15.51 -3.07
C LEU A 187 12.57 14.58 -3.06
N ARG A 188 12.64 13.62 -2.14
CA ARG A 188 13.66 12.56 -2.16
C ARG A 188 13.53 11.67 -3.39
N LEU A 189 12.30 11.24 -3.75
CA LEU A 189 12.05 10.49 -4.98
C LEU A 189 12.40 11.32 -6.23
N TYR A 190 12.20 12.63 -6.21
CA TYR A 190 12.56 13.54 -7.29
C TYR A 190 14.07 13.73 -7.47
N GLN A 191 14.93 13.21 -6.59
CA GLN A 191 16.38 13.14 -6.81
C GLN A 191 16.76 11.97 -7.72
N LEU A 192 15.86 11.01 -7.95
CA LEU A 192 16.09 9.93 -8.90
C LEU A 192 16.16 10.47 -10.35
N PRO A 193 16.81 9.75 -11.27
CA PRO A 193 16.84 10.11 -12.70
C PRO A 193 15.43 10.28 -13.28
N ASP A 194 15.28 11.22 -14.21
CA ASP A 194 13.99 11.58 -14.80
C ASP A 194 13.34 10.45 -15.62
N ASP A 195 14.13 9.52 -16.13
CA ASP A 195 13.72 8.35 -16.91
C ASP A 195 13.28 7.14 -16.06
N ILE A 196 13.36 7.22 -14.73
CA ILE A 196 12.80 6.19 -13.85
C ILE A 196 11.28 6.12 -14.06
N ASN A 197 10.79 4.93 -14.41
CA ASN A 197 9.34 4.66 -14.49
C ASN A 197 8.73 4.66 -13.10
N VAL A 198 7.58 5.30 -12.96
CA VAL A 198 6.80 5.34 -11.72
C VAL A 198 5.52 4.54 -11.92
N PHE A 199 5.31 3.53 -11.08
CA PHE A 199 4.11 2.70 -11.01
C PHE A 199 3.34 3.07 -9.75
N VAL A 200 2.10 3.55 -9.93
CA VAL A 200 1.28 4.13 -8.84
C VAL A 200 0.42 3.08 -8.14
N GLY A 201 0.09 3.29 -6.86
CA GLY A 201 -0.78 2.39 -6.09
C GLY A 201 -2.25 2.46 -6.51
N HIS A 202 -2.69 3.64 -6.96
CA HIS A 202 -4.08 3.87 -7.37
C HIS A 202 -4.18 4.70 -8.64
N ASP A 203 -5.25 4.44 -9.42
CA ASP A 203 -5.69 5.35 -10.47
C ASP A 203 -7.21 5.60 -10.38
N TYR A 204 -7.56 6.71 -9.78
CA TYR A 204 -8.96 7.12 -9.60
C TYR A 204 -9.61 7.68 -10.87
N ARG A 205 -8.93 7.59 -12.01
CA ARG A 205 -9.40 7.90 -13.38
C ARG A 205 -10.21 9.18 -13.50
N PRO A 206 -9.63 10.36 -13.35
CA PRO A 206 -10.35 11.59 -13.58
C PRO A 206 -10.72 11.72 -15.07
N ASN A 207 -11.88 11.15 -15.47
CA ASN A 207 -12.47 11.24 -16.84
C ASN A 207 -11.54 10.77 -17.99
N ARG A 208 -10.71 9.76 -17.77
CA ARG A 208 -9.83 9.18 -18.80
C ARG A 208 -9.66 7.66 -18.63
N GLU A 209 -9.02 7.01 -19.58
CA GLU A 209 -8.63 5.61 -19.51
C GLU A 209 -7.62 5.35 -18.36
N LEU A 210 -7.57 4.11 -17.90
CA LEU A 210 -6.64 3.65 -16.87
C LEU A 210 -5.19 3.99 -17.24
N ARG A 211 -4.49 4.65 -16.33
CA ARG A 211 -3.06 4.89 -16.40
C ARG A 211 -2.42 4.48 -15.08
N PHE A 212 -1.38 3.68 -15.15
CA PHE A 212 -0.70 3.12 -13.98
C PHE A 212 0.80 3.39 -13.98
N GLN A 213 1.30 3.99 -15.05
CA GLN A 213 2.72 4.29 -15.25
C GLN A 213 2.91 5.73 -15.73
N THR A 214 3.92 6.37 -15.17
CA THR A 214 4.47 7.68 -15.57
C THR A 214 5.99 7.65 -15.40
N THR A 215 6.65 8.80 -15.31
CA THR A 215 8.09 8.90 -14.99
C THR A 215 8.34 9.93 -13.89
N ILE A 216 9.53 9.88 -13.29
CA ILE A 216 9.97 10.89 -12.32
C ILE A 216 9.98 12.27 -12.98
N GLY A 217 10.52 12.40 -14.19
CA GLY A 217 10.55 13.66 -14.94
C GLY A 217 9.16 14.23 -15.21
N GLU A 218 8.22 13.38 -15.64
CA GLU A 218 6.82 13.78 -15.85
C GLU A 218 6.16 14.26 -14.56
N SER A 219 6.39 13.55 -13.45
CA SER A 219 5.86 13.94 -12.13
C SER A 219 6.46 15.26 -11.66
N LYS A 220 7.78 15.48 -11.79
CA LYS A 220 8.44 16.75 -11.46
C LYS A 220 7.85 17.94 -12.22
N ALA A 221 7.54 17.75 -13.50
CA ALA A 221 7.09 18.82 -14.37
C ALA A 221 5.60 19.11 -14.22
N ASN A 222 4.76 18.07 -14.11
CA ASN A 222 3.34 18.15 -14.38
C ASN A 222 2.44 17.72 -13.22
N ASN A 223 2.98 17.21 -12.09
CA ASN A 223 2.13 16.82 -10.95
C ASN A 223 1.33 18.03 -10.45
N ILE A 224 0.00 17.92 -10.45
CA ILE A 224 -0.92 19.03 -10.12
C ILE A 224 -0.84 19.50 -8.67
N GLN A 225 -0.28 18.69 -7.77
CA GLN A 225 -0.17 19.02 -6.35
C GLN A 225 1.26 19.35 -5.93
N LEU A 226 2.26 18.67 -6.49
CA LEU A 226 3.66 18.84 -6.12
C LEU A 226 4.59 18.75 -7.33
N LYS A 227 4.85 19.88 -7.97
CA LYS A 227 5.94 20.03 -8.94
C LYS A 227 7.28 20.24 -8.24
N SER A 228 8.38 20.07 -8.95
CA SER A 228 9.72 20.38 -8.42
C SER A 228 9.89 21.84 -7.96
N THR A 229 9.04 22.75 -8.45
CA THR A 229 9.04 24.18 -8.11
C THR A 229 8.07 24.55 -6.99
N THR A 230 7.23 23.60 -6.52
CA THR A 230 6.25 23.86 -5.46
C THR A 230 6.96 24.01 -4.12
N SER A 231 6.69 25.09 -3.40
CA SER A 231 7.28 25.30 -2.08
C SER A 231 6.69 24.34 -1.04
N LYS A 232 7.47 24.02 0.00
CA LYS A 232 7.01 23.17 1.09
C LYS A 232 5.78 23.77 1.78
N GLN A 233 5.79 25.09 2.03
CA GLN A 233 4.68 25.79 2.66
C GLN A 233 3.38 25.68 1.85
N ASP A 234 3.45 25.89 0.54
CA ASP A 234 2.29 25.81 -0.34
C ASP A 234 1.71 24.41 -0.38
N PHE A 235 2.58 23.39 -0.52
CA PHE A 235 2.15 21.99 -0.53
C PHE A 235 1.48 21.58 0.78
N VAL A 236 2.12 21.87 1.92
CA VAL A 236 1.59 21.51 3.24
C VAL A 236 0.25 22.17 3.48
N SER A 237 0.14 23.48 3.22
CA SER A 237 -1.11 24.22 3.39
C SER A 237 -2.23 23.69 2.49
N PHE A 238 -1.91 23.38 1.23
CA PHE A 238 -2.84 22.76 0.28
C PHE A 238 -3.29 21.38 0.77
N ARG A 239 -2.34 20.53 1.19
CA ARG A 239 -2.62 19.14 1.60
C ARG A 239 -3.50 19.10 2.85
N GLU A 240 -3.17 19.88 3.87
CA GLU A 240 -3.95 19.96 5.10
C GLU A 240 -5.37 20.50 4.87
N LEU A 241 -5.52 21.51 4.01
CA LEU A 241 -6.84 22.05 3.68
C LEU A 241 -7.68 21.02 2.91
N ARG A 242 -7.09 20.35 1.91
CA ARG A 242 -7.77 19.35 1.12
C ARG A 242 -8.20 18.14 1.97
N ASP A 243 -7.32 17.65 2.84
CA ASP A 243 -7.57 16.44 3.62
C ASP A 243 -8.70 16.64 4.64
N LYS A 244 -8.82 17.84 5.23
CA LYS A 244 -9.96 18.20 6.10
C LYS A 244 -11.33 18.07 5.44
N GLY A 245 -11.40 18.15 4.12
CA GLY A 245 -12.64 18.04 3.34
C GLY A 245 -12.91 16.64 2.79
N LEU A 246 -12.05 15.65 3.06
CA LEU A 246 -12.23 14.30 2.55
C LEU A 246 -12.99 13.42 3.55
N ASP A 247 -13.91 12.62 3.01
CA ASP A 247 -14.55 11.57 3.78
C ASP A 247 -13.54 10.51 4.24
N VAL A 248 -13.85 9.87 5.37
CA VAL A 248 -13.08 8.72 5.86
C VAL A 248 -13.16 7.57 4.84
N PRO A 249 -12.04 6.90 4.51
CA PRO A 249 -12.09 5.75 3.61
C PRO A 249 -13.12 4.71 4.09
N ARG A 250 -13.96 4.26 3.16
CA ARG A 250 -15.10 3.37 3.47
C ARG A 250 -14.68 2.09 4.21
N LEU A 251 -13.50 1.58 3.93
CA LEU A 251 -12.97 0.35 4.52
C LEU A 251 -11.92 0.59 5.60
N LEU A 252 -11.72 1.83 6.07
CA LEU A 252 -10.67 2.18 7.03
C LEU A 252 -10.59 1.17 8.19
N LEU A 253 -11.68 0.98 8.93
CA LEU A 253 -11.67 0.16 10.14
C LEU A 253 -11.50 -1.34 9.85
N PRO A 254 -12.22 -1.95 8.87
CA PRO A 254 -11.99 -3.34 8.47
C PRO A 254 -10.57 -3.59 7.99
N SER A 255 -10.09 -2.76 7.06
CA SER A 255 -8.80 -2.96 6.42
C SER A 255 -7.64 -2.86 7.40
N LEU A 256 -7.64 -1.87 8.27
CA LEU A 256 -6.56 -1.70 9.23
C LEU A 256 -6.42 -2.87 10.20
N GLN A 257 -7.54 -3.45 10.69
CA GLN A 257 -7.47 -4.61 11.58
C GLN A 257 -6.86 -5.84 10.90
N VAL A 258 -7.15 -6.05 9.63
CA VAL A 258 -6.65 -7.18 8.84
C VAL A 258 -5.23 -6.91 8.38
N ASN A 259 -4.98 -5.71 7.84
CA ASN A 259 -3.72 -5.40 7.17
C ASN A 259 -2.56 -5.16 8.15
N MET A 260 -2.82 -4.62 9.36
CA MET A 260 -1.77 -4.53 10.38
C MET A 260 -1.29 -5.90 10.89
N ALA A 261 -2.06 -6.96 10.60
CA ALA A 261 -1.74 -8.36 10.85
C ALA A 261 -1.36 -9.11 9.54
N ALA A 262 -0.75 -8.41 8.57
CA ALA A 262 -0.28 -8.99 7.30
C ALA A 262 -1.40 -9.62 6.45
N GLY A 263 -2.62 -9.10 6.48
CA GLY A 263 -3.78 -9.69 5.78
C GLY A 263 -4.45 -10.85 6.54
N ARG A 264 -4.07 -11.10 7.79
CA ARG A 264 -4.64 -12.18 8.60
C ARG A 264 -5.98 -11.74 9.22
N LEU A 265 -7.00 -12.55 8.99
CA LEU A 265 -8.29 -12.35 9.65
C LEU A 265 -8.17 -12.56 11.17
N PRO A 266 -9.00 -11.88 11.98
CA PRO A 266 -9.08 -12.12 13.42
C PRO A 266 -9.33 -13.60 13.73
N LYS A 267 -8.86 -14.06 14.90
CA LYS A 267 -9.09 -15.44 15.34
C LYS A 267 -10.57 -15.75 15.40
N LYS A 268 -10.93 -16.96 14.97
CA LYS A 268 -12.30 -17.45 15.07
C LYS A 268 -12.70 -17.57 16.54
N GLU A 269 -13.91 -17.13 16.86
CA GLU A 269 -14.52 -17.30 18.17
C GLU A 269 -15.13 -18.70 18.33
N SER A 270 -15.77 -18.97 19.47
CA SER A 270 -16.32 -20.28 19.83
C SER A 270 -17.34 -20.84 18.82
N ASN A 271 -17.99 -19.98 18.07
CA ASN A 271 -18.93 -20.35 16.99
C ASN A 271 -18.27 -20.56 15.62
N GLY A 272 -16.94 -20.51 15.54
CA GLY A 272 -16.17 -20.69 14.30
C GLY A 272 -16.12 -19.47 13.39
N THR A 273 -16.64 -18.32 13.80
CA THR A 273 -16.70 -17.07 13.02
C THR A 273 -15.66 -16.06 13.51
N SER A 274 -15.00 -15.37 12.57
CA SER A 274 -14.12 -14.23 12.86
C SER A 274 -14.95 -12.94 12.93
N TYR A 275 -14.58 -12.04 13.81
CA TYR A 275 -15.28 -10.77 14.00
C TYR A 275 -14.30 -9.60 13.94
N LEU A 276 -14.74 -8.50 13.31
CA LEU A 276 -14.04 -7.21 13.32
C LEU A 276 -14.61 -6.33 14.45
N LYS A 277 -13.74 -5.63 15.14
CA LYS A 277 -14.14 -4.65 16.17
C LYS A 277 -14.39 -3.30 15.50
N MET A 278 -15.52 -2.66 15.83
CA MET A 278 -15.90 -1.34 15.35
C MET A 278 -16.00 -0.39 16.55
N PRO A 279 -15.05 0.54 16.76
CA PRO A 279 -15.16 1.54 17.82
C PRO A 279 -16.29 2.51 17.50
N LEU A 280 -17.20 2.71 18.44
CA LEU A 280 -18.34 3.62 18.30
C LEU A 280 -18.09 4.89 19.13
N THR A 281 -18.19 6.06 18.49
CA THR A 281 -18.12 7.35 19.18
C THR A 281 -19.50 7.99 19.19
N ILE A 282 -20.02 8.26 20.37
CA ILE A 282 -21.28 8.98 20.52
C ILE A 282 -20.96 10.47 20.65
N LEU A 283 -21.36 11.24 19.65
CA LEU A 283 -21.26 12.70 19.71
C LEU A 283 -22.44 13.21 20.54
N SER A 284 -22.19 13.61 21.79
CA SER A 284 -23.21 14.36 22.57
C SER A 284 -23.20 15.80 22.09
N ASN A 285 -24.36 16.28 21.59
CA ASN A 285 -24.56 17.72 21.43
C ASN A 285 -24.42 18.35 22.82
N LYS A 286 -23.31 19.01 23.10
CA LYS A 286 -23.26 19.97 24.21
C LYS A 286 -24.12 21.14 23.81
N HIS A 287 -25.31 21.22 24.37
CA HIS A 287 -26.16 22.41 24.34
C HIS A 287 -25.46 23.58 25.02
#